data_f6ef7c3b24418806ae21433802e2e7d3
#
_entry.id   f6ef7c3b24418806ae21433802e2e7d3
#
_cell.length_a   1.000
_cell.length_b   1.000
_cell.length_c   1.000
_cell.angle_alpha   90.00
_cell.angle_beta   90.00
_cell.angle_gamma   90.00
#
_symmetry.space_group_name_H-M   'P 1'
#
loop_
_entity.id
_entity.type
_entity.pdbx_description
1 polymer ?
#
loop_
_entity_poly.entity_id
_entity_poly.type
_entity_poly.pdbx_seq_one_letter_code
_entity_poly.pdbx_strand_id
1 'polypeptide(L)'
;MHTLLLRPTLAGRLSPRAKSYKTVIACIEEPLSVSRVHFSTSPKVGAKNQVYASVRNPDQFHTYQLLSASSRTPLLTMWTASYCPTCKVVEPLIRELVESGVGEAEGGVGYCEVEYDAPDVMSAGLGMTYMISALPTLLSFDAQEAQVETKVTDARKMANRQFLEEWMRTEARRHGNRGGGGGNFLSNFFGKSK
;
A
#
# COMPACT_ATOMS: atom_id res chain seq x y z
N MET A 1 27.21 -63.44 25.94
CA MET A 1 28.59 -63.93 26.30
C MET A 1 29.41 -62.68 26.56
N HIS A 2 29.64 -62.46 27.82
CA HIS A 2 30.93 -62.15 28.45
C HIS A 2 31.60 -60.87 27.98
N THR A 3 31.98 -59.97 28.74
CA THR A 3 32.38 -59.83 30.15
C THR A 3 33.39 -58.70 30.20
N LEU A 4 33.18 -57.82 31.18
CA LEU A 4 34.12 -57.28 32.18
C LEU A 4 35.16 -56.22 31.77
N LEU A 5 34.96 -55.04 32.36
CA LEU A 5 35.66 -54.51 33.53
C LEU A 5 37.12 -54.07 33.28
N LEU A 6 37.46 -52.81 33.52
CA LEU A 6 38.31 -52.41 34.64
C LEU A 6 38.60 -50.88 34.61
N ARG A 7 38.30 -50.24 35.73
CA ARG A 7 38.90 -49.01 36.18
C ARG A 7 40.31 -49.30 36.75
N PRO A 8 41.21 -48.34 36.82
CA PRO A 8 41.45 -47.75 38.12
C PRO A 8 41.73 -46.22 38.14
N THR A 9 41.37 -45.68 39.24
CA THR A 9 41.75 -44.48 39.94
C THR A 9 43.23 -44.16 39.96
N LEU A 10 43.60 -42.87 39.90
CA LEU A 10 44.68 -42.34 40.77
C LEU A 10 44.52 -40.84 40.96
N ALA A 11 44.52 -40.46 42.18
CA ALA A 11 44.43 -39.12 42.72
C ALA A 11 45.77 -38.36 42.52
N GLY A 12 45.66 -37.07 42.29
CA GLY A 12 46.82 -36.17 42.31
C GLY A 12 46.36 -34.79 42.72
N ARG A 13 46.30 -34.52 44.00
CA ARG A 13 46.24 -33.18 44.59
C ARG A 13 47.54 -32.44 44.29
N LEU A 14 47.44 -31.27 43.69
CA LEU A 14 48.43 -30.19 43.88
C LEU A 14 47.74 -28.83 43.70
N SER A 15 47.56 -28.17 44.82
CA SER A 15 47.29 -26.75 44.89
C SER A 15 48.61 -25.97 44.70
N PRO A 16 48.60 -24.90 43.95
CA PRO A 16 49.34 -23.74 44.44
C PRO A 16 48.63 -22.42 44.27
N ARG A 17 48.48 -21.76 45.36
CA ARG A 17 48.93 -20.38 45.58
C ARG A 17 48.33 -19.30 44.68
N ALA A 18 47.26 -18.70 45.21
CA ALA A 18 46.72 -17.41 44.77
C ALA A 18 47.84 -16.33 44.70
N LYS A 19 48.02 -15.81 43.51
CA LYS A 19 48.67 -14.48 43.34
C LYS A 19 47.57 -13.49 42.99
N SER A 20 47.29 -12.65 43.96
CA SER A 20 46.46 -11.46 43.82
C SER A 20 47.03 -10.52 42.80
N TYR A 21 46.42 -10.42 41.63
CA TYR A 21 46.64 -9.30 40.71
C TYR A 21 45.50 -8.32 40.89
N LYS A 22 45.81 -7.23 41.59
CA LYS A 22 44.93 -6.04 41.52
C LYS A 22 45.05 -5.46 40.13
N THR A 23 44.21 -5.91 39.21
CA THR A 23 44.03 -5.24 37.92
C THR A 23 43.11 -4.07 38.17
N VAL A 24 43.66 -2.91 38.12
CA VAL A 24 42.92 -1.64 38.07
C VAL A 24 42.28 -1.56 36.69
N ILE A 25 41.03 -1.97 36.60
CA ILE A 25 40.25 -1.69 35.39
C ILE A 25 39.76 -0.25 35.52
N ALA A 26 40.50 0.65 34.88
CA ALA A 26 40.00 2.00 34.62
C ALA A 26 38.84 1.87 33.63
N CYS A 27 37.62 1.95 34.11
CA CYS A 27 36.44 2.12 33.27
C CYS A 27 36.54 3.48 32.58
N ILE A 28 36.95 3.46 31.33
CA ILE A 28 36.70 4.59 30.43
C ILE A 28 35.27 4.45 30.00
N GLU A 29 34.37 5.10 30.73
CA GLU A 29 33.01 5.35 30.27
C GLU A 29 33.07 6.46 29.21
N GLU A 30 33.24 6.08 27.96
CA GLU A 30 32.93 6.95 26.83
C GLU A 30 31.40 7.00 26.70
N PRO A 31 30.77 8.17 26.79
CA PRO A 31 29.36 8.28 26.48
C PRO A 31 29.19 8.05 24.99
N LEU A 32 28.62 6.88 24.63
CA LEU A 32 28.14 6.62 23.28
C LEU A 32 27.12 7.69 22.94
N SER A 33 27.55 8.72 22.24
CA SER A 33 26.68 9.70 21.63
C SER A 33 25.83 8.98 20.59
N VAL A 34 24.64 8.56 20.99
CA VAL A 34 23.62 8.05 20.07
C VAL A 34 23.20 9.24 19.23
N SER A 35 23.84 9.41 18.07
CA SER A 35 23.33 10.30 17.04
C SER A 35 21.90 9.90 16.71
N ARG A 36 20.94 10.67 17.21
CA ARG A 36 19.56 10.56 16.75
C ARG A 36 19.57 10.86 15.27
N VAL A 37 19.41 9.82 14.48
CA VAL A 37 19.14 9.96 13.04
C VAL A 37 17.77 10.60 12.94
N HIS A 38 17.74 11.92 12.76
CA HIS A 38 16.53 12.61 12.41
C HIS A 38 16.19 12.20 10.97
N PHE A 39 15.24 11.28 10.83
CA PHE A 39 14.58 11.09 9.55
C PHE A 39 13.86 12.40 9.24
N SER A 40 14.45 13.20 8.39
CA SER A 40 13.80 14.37 7.82
C SER A 40 12.63 13.86 6.98
N THR A 41 11.43 13.99 7.47
CA THR A 41 10.23 13.88 6.64
C THR A 41 10.22 15.11 5.74
N SER A 42 10.86 14.99 4.58
CA SER A 42 10.70 15.98 3.52
C SER A 42 9.20 16.19 3.28
N PRO A 43 8.72 17.43 3.15
CA PRO A 43 7.32 17.68 2.80
C PRO A 43 7.05 16.87 1.53
N LYS A 44 6.00 16.06 1.56
CA LYS A 44 5.57 15.23 0.44
C LYS A 44 5.23 16.20 -0.69
N VAL A 45 6.13 16.35 -1.65
CA VAL A 45 5.79 17.01 -2.92
C VAL A 45 4.67 16.15 -3.49
N GLY A 46 3.47 16.74 -3.65
CA GLY A 46 2.32 16.02 -4.17
C GLY A 46 2.73 15.31 -5.46
N ALA A 47 2.49 14.01 -5.54
CA ALA A 47 2.75 13.28 -6.76
C ALA A 47 1.76 13.77 -7.81
N LYS A 48 2.25 14.01 -9.03
CA LYS A 48 1.38 14.38 -10.14
C LYS A 48 0.47 13.21 -10.51
N ASN A 49 -0.75 13.55 -10.89
CA ASN A 49 -1.67 12.58 -11.45
C ASN A 49 -1.13 12.01 -12.76
N GLN A 50 -1.41 10.74 -13.01
CA GLN A 50 -0.96 10.05 -14.21
C GLN A 50 -2.14 9.37 -14.91
N VAL A 51 -2.33 9.71 -16.20
CA VAL A 51 -3.32 9.05 -17.05
C VAL A 51 -2.60 8.00 -17.87
N TYR A 52 -3.06 6.75 -17.77
CA TYR A 52 -2.56 5.62 -18.55
C TYR A 52 -3.45 5.35 -19.76
N ALA A 53 -2.94 4.60 -20.71
CA ALA A 53 -3.73 4.13 -21.84
C ALA A 53 -4.83 3.15 -21.38
N SER A 54 -5.89 3.01 -22.21
CA SER A 54 -6.96 2.06 -21.94
C SER A 54 -6.45 0.63 -21.90
N VAL A 55 -6.91 -0.11 -20.90
CA VAL A 55 -6.55 -1.51 -20.67
C VAL A 55 -7.40 -2.40 -21.55
N ARG A 56 -6.75 -3.23 -22.37
CA ARG A 56 -7.36 -4.20 -23.27
C ARG A 56 -6.91 -5.64 -23.01
N ASN A 57 -5.92 -5.82 -22.16
CA ASN A 57 -5.41 -7.14 -21.78
C ASN A 57 -5.01 -7.17 -20.30
N PRO A 58 -4.96 -8.37 -19.68
CA PRO A 58 -4.65 -8.52 -18.26
C PRO A 58 -3.22 -8.11 -17.89
N ASP A 59 -2.25 -8.31 -18.77
CA ASP A 59 -0.84 -7.98 -18.49
C ASP A 59 -0.64 -6.47 -18.38
N GLN A 60 -1.31 -5.70 -19.23
CA GLN A 60 -1.33 -4.24 -19.16
C GLN A 60 -1.96 -3.77 -17.84
N PHE A 61 -3.07 -4.38 -17.43
CA PHE A 61 -3.73 -4.07 -16.17
C PHE A 61 -2.79 -4.33 -14.98
N HIS A 62 -2.18 -5.51 -14.95
CA HIS A 62 -1.23 -5.87 -13.92
C HIS A 62 -0.02 -4.92 -13.88
N THR A 63 0.48 -4.52 -15.04
CA THR A 63 1.56 -3.53 -15.14
C THR A 63 1.19 -2.21 -14.47
N TYR A 64 -0.02 -1.70 -14.71
CA TYR A 64 -0.45 -0.45 -14.07
C TYR A 64 -0.66 -0.60 -12.56
N GLN A 65 -1.12 -1.75 -12.11
CA GLN A 65 -1.19 -2.04 -10.66
C GLN A 65 0.21 -2.06 -10.02
N LEU A 66 1.21 -2.62 -10.69
CA LEU A 66 2.60 -2.61 -10.21
C LEU A 66 3.19 -1.20 -10.19
N LEU A 67 2.94 -0.39 -11.23
CA LEU A 67 3.37 1.01 -11.27
C LEU A 67 2.74 1.82 -10.15
N SER A 68 1.44 1.65 -9.91
CA SER A 68 0.71 2.25 -8.80
C SER A 68 1.31 1.86 -7.44
N ALA A 69 1.58 0.59 -7.22
CA ALA A 69 2.18 0.10 -5.99
C ALA A 69 3.59 0.65 -5.77
N SER A 70 4.40 0.76 -6.82
CA SER A 70 5.78 1.26 -6.75
C SER A 70 5.84 2.77 -6.51
N SER A 71 4.95 3.53 -7.17
CA SER A 71 4.84 4.98 -7.00
C SER A 71 4.13 5.39 -5.70
N ARG A 72 3.51 4.45 -5.02
CA ARG A 72 2.65 4.68 -3.86
C ARG A 72 1.51 5.66 -4.15
N THR A 73 0.93 5.56 -5.31
CA THR A 73 -0.27 6.31 -5.71
C THR A 73 -1.39 5.33 -6.04
N PRO A 74 -2.62 5.52 -5.57
CA PRO A 74 -3.71 4.62 -5.90
C PRO A 74 -4.01 4.65 -7.40
N LEU A 75 -4.43 3.52 -7.94
CA LEU A 75 -4.88 3.39 -9.32
C LEU A 75 -6.40 3.45 -9.36
N LEU A 76 -6.93 4.49 -9.96
CA LEU A 76 -8.36 4.62 -10.24
C LEU A 76 -8.66 3.95 -11.58
N THR A 77 -9.61 3.04 -11.59
CA THR A 77 -10.03 2.36 -12.82
C THR A 77 -11.48 2.66 -13.14
N MET A 78 -11.74 3.05 -14.37
CA MET A 78 -13.09 3.15 -14.91
C MET A 78 -13.37 1.96 -15.82
N TRP A 79 -14.30 1.10 -15.43
CA TRP A 79 -14.74 -0.02 -16.24
C TRP A 79 -15.79 0.44 -17.24
N THR A 80 -15.49 0.28 -18.51
CA THR A 80 -16.27 0.78 -19.63
C THR A 80 -16.45 -0.28 -20.70
N ALA A 81 -17.38 -0.07 -21.61
CA ALA A 81 -17.55 -0.88 -22.80
C ALA A 81 -17.97 -0.03 -24.00
N SER A 82 -17.64 -0.49 -25.20
CA SER A 82 -17.92 0.23 -26.44
C SER A 82 -19.41 0.53 -26.68
N TYR A 83 -20.28 -0.34 -26.18
CA TYR A 83 -21.74 -0.23 -26.30
C TYR A 83 -22.40 0.57 -25.16
N CYS A 84 -21.61 1.11 -24.19
CA CYS A 84 -22.15 1.80 -23.01
C CYS A 84 -22.28 3.32 -23.28
N PRO A 85 -23.48 3.85 -23.51
CA PRO A 85 -23.63 5.29 -23.78
C PRO A 85 -23.32 6.17 -22.55
N THR A 86 -23.65 5.68 -21.35
CA THR A 86 -23.37 6.40 -20.10
C THR A 86 -21.88 6.50 -19.83
N CYS A 87 -21.10 5.47 -20.19
CA CYS A 87 -19.66 5.49 -20.07
C CYS A 87 -19.05 6.65 -20.86
N LYS A 88 -19.53 6.87 -22.07
CA LYS A 88 -19.05 7.96 -22.97
C LYS A 88 -19.30 9.36 -22.41
N VAL A 89 -20.25 9.51 -21.49
CA VAL A 89 -20.53 10.78 -20.81
C VAL A 89 -19.65 10.97 -19.58
N VAL A 90 -19.42 9.90 -18.83
CA VAL A 90 -18.69 9.95 -17.57
C VAL A 90 -17.17 9.97 -17.78
N GLU A 91 -16.68 9.24 -18.78
CA GLU A 91 -15.25 9.12 -19.11
C GLU A 91 -14.53 10.47 -19.25
N PRO A 92 -15.00 11.41 -20.13
CA PRO A 92 -14.31 12.68 -20.30
C PRO A 92 -14.31 13.53 -19.03
N LEU A 93 -15.36 13.44 -18.21
CA LEU A 93 -15.44 14.18 -16.95
C LEU A 93 -14.38 13.68 -15.94
N ILE A 94 -14.20 12.38 -15.82
CA ILE A 94 -13.19 11.81 -14.92
C ILE A 94 -11.79 12.16 -15.43
N ARG A 95 -11.54 12.00 -16.70
CA ARG A 95 -10.26 12.33 -17.34
C ARG A 95 -9.90 13.81 -17.11
N GLU A 96 -10.84 14.73 -17.33
CA GLU A 96 -10.67 16.15 -17.06
C GLU A 96 -10.28 16.41 -15.60
N LEU A 97 -10.95 15.76 -14.65
CA LEU A 97 -10.65 15.92 -13.23
C LEU A 97 -9.24 15.43 -12.88
N VAL A 98 -8.83 14.29 -13.42
CA VAL A 98 -7.46 13.76 -13.22
C VAL A 98 -6.42 14.70 -13.84
N GLU A 99 -6.64 15.17 -15.05
CA GLU A 99 -5.73 16.08 -15.76
C GLU A 99 -5.67 17.47 -15.09
N SER A 100 -6.76 17.90 -14.46
CA SER A 100 -6.80 19.16 -13.69
C SER A 100 -6.07 19.08 -12.35
N GLY A 101 -5.55 17.92 -11.96
CA GLY A 101 -4.75 17.75 -10.76
C GLY A 101 -5.55 17.48 -9.49
N VAL A 102 -6.82 17.06 -9.59
CA VAL A 102 -7.61 16.67 -8.42
C VAL A 102 -6.95 15.48 -7.70
N GLY A 103 -6.66 15.65 -6.41
CA GLY A 103 -5.99 14.62 -5.59
C GLY A 103 -4.47 14.75 -5.50
N GLU A 104 -3.83 15.63 -6.27
CA GLU A 104 -2.36 15.81 -6.22
C GLU A 104 -1.88 16.31 -4.86
N ALA A 105 -2.66 17.18 -4.21
CA ALA A 105 -2.35 17.67 -2.86
C ALA A 105 -2.38 16.54 -1.82
N GLU A 106 -3.19 15.53 -2.04
CA GLU A 106 -3.37 14.36 -1.17
C GLU A 106 -2.36 13.24 -1.46
N GLY A 107 -1.67 13.27 -2.58
CA GLY A 107 -0.65 12.29 -2.94
C GLY A 107 -0.72 11.81 -4.38
N GLY A 108 -1.65 12.34 -5.17
CA GLY A 108 -1.86 12.01 -6.56
C GLY A 108 -2.56 10.68 -6.79
N VAL A 109 -2.97 10.45 -8.01
CA VAL A 109 -3.66 9.23 -8.47
C VAL A 109 -3.14 8.81 -9.84
N GLY A 110 -3.12 7.49 -10.09
CA GLY A 110 -3.07 6.94 -11.44
C GLY A 110 -4.49 6.71 -11.94
N TYR A 111 -4.74 6.88 -13.21
CA TYR A 111 -6.05 6.61 -13.83
C TYR A 111 -5.90 5.79 -15.09
N CYS A 112 -6.74 4.80 -15.27
CA CYS A 112 -6.91 4.09 -16.52
C CYS A 112 -8.37 3.67 -16.74
N GLU A 113 -8.71 3.49 -18.00
CA GLU A 113 -9.95 2.87 -18.40
C GLU A 113 -9.73 1.38 -18.64
N VAL A 114 -10.68 0.54 -18.27
CA VAL A 114 -10.64 -0.90 -18.54
C VAL A 114 -11.77 -1.23 -19.49
N GLU A 115 -11.43 -1.61 -20.72
CA GLU A 115 -12.41 -2.02 -21.73
C GLU A 115 -12.92 -3.42 -21.39
N TYR A 116 -14.09 -3.46 -20.72
CA TYR A 116 -14.71 -4.71 -20.25
C TYR A 116 -15.00 -5.69 -21.39
N ASP A 117 -15.39 -5.16 -22.58
CA ASP A 117 -15.73 -5.91 -23.78
C ASP A 117 -14.50 -6.28 -24.65
N ALA A 118 -13.29 -5.92 -24.22
CA ALA A 118 -12.08 -6.39 -24.89
C ALA A 118 -11.95 -7.93 -24.76
N PRO A 119 -11.65 -8.67 -25.85
CA PRO A 119 -11.63 -10.13 -25.82
C PRO A 119 -10.69 -10.72 -24.75
N ASP A 120 -9.53 -10.13 -24.55
CA ASP A 120 -8.55 -10.60 -23.59
C ASP A 120 -8.96 -10.32 -22.15
N VAL A 121 -9.63 -9.17 -21.90
CA VAL A 121 -10.19 -8.82 -20.58
C VAL A 121 -11.33 -9.77 -20.22
N MET A 122 -12.20 -10.07 -21.18
CA MET A 122 -13.30 -11.03 -21.00
C MET A 122 -12.80 -12.45 -20.75
N SER A 123 -11.86 -12.92 -21.59
CA SER A 123 -11.33 -14.29 -21.49
C SER A 123 -10.55 -14.53 -20.19
N ALA A 124 -9.85 -13.50 -19.69
CA ALA A 124 -9.16 -13.54 -18.41
C ALA A 124 -10.12 -13.46 -17.20
N GLY A 125 -11.41 -13.18 -17.42
CA GLY A 125 -12.40 -13.09 -16.36
C GLY A 125 -12.17 -11.93 -15.37
N LEU A 126 -11.51 -10.86 -15.78
CA LEU A 126 -11.20 -9.73 -14.88
C LEU A 126 -12.46 -9.11 -14.27
N GLY A 127 -13.52 -8.98 -15.06
CA GLY A 127 -14.80 -8.47 -14.57
C GLY A 127 -15.40 -9.33 -13.46
N MET A 128 -15.26 -10.64 -13.54
CA MET A 128 -15.70 -11.57 -12.49
C MET A 128 -14.81 -11.47 -11.25
N THR A 129 -13.50 -11.41 -11.44
CA THR A 129 -12.50 -11.27 -10.36
C THR A 129 -12.79 -10.05 -9.48
N TYR A 130 -13.13 -8.92 -10.09
CA TYR A 130 -13.39 -7.67 -9.36
C TYR A 130 -14.89 -7.38 -9.18
N MET A 131 -15.74 -8.38 -9.42
CA MET A 131 -17.20 -8.28 -9.24
C MET A 131 -17.79 -7.05 -9.93
N ILE A 132 -17.45 -6.86 -11.21
CA ILE A 132 -17.99 -5.79 -12.04
C ILE A 132 -19.33 -6.26 -12.61
N SER A 133 -20.42 -5.82 -12.00
CA SER A 133 -21.79 -6.22 -12.34
C SER A 133 -22.55 -5.19 -13.16
N ALA A 134 -22.04 -3.98 -13.27
CA ALA A 134 -22.66 -2.88 -14.00
C ALA A 134 -21.60 -1.99 -14.67
N LEU A 135 -22.00 -1.27 -15.70
CA LEU A 135 -21.16 -0.28 -16.39
C LEU A 135 -21.91 1.07 -16.47
N PRO A 136 -21.23 2.18 -16.24
CA PRO A 136 -19.84 2.28 -15.77
C PRO A 136 -19.67 1.84 -14.31
N THR A 137 -18.46 1.37 -13.96
CA THR A 137 -18.04 1.15 -12.57
C THR A 137 -16.71 1.85 -12.34
N LEU A 138 -16.60 2.59 -11.22
CA LEU A 138 -15.34 3.10 -10.71
C LEU A 138 -14.85 2.21 -9.58
N LEU A 139 -13.59 1.80 -9.67
CA LEU A 139 -12.93 0.98 -8.66
C LEU A 139 -11.51 1.48 -8.46
N SER A 140 -11.12 1.70 -7.23
CA SER A 140 -9.76 2.08 -6.86
C SER A 140 -8.95 0.86 -6.45
N PHE A 141 -7.65 0.91 -6.69
CA PHE A 141 -6.68 -0.08 -6.23
C PHE A 141 -5.60 0.63 -5.41
N ASP A 142 -5.38 0.14 -4.20
CA ASP A 142 -4.27 0.58 -3.35
C ASP A 142 -3.33 -0.60 -3.12
N ALA A 143 -2.06 -0.45 -3.52
CA ALA A 143 -1.05 -1.50 -3.42
C ALA A 143 -1.52 -2.85 -4.02
N GLN A 144 -2.17 -2.81 -5.18
CA GLN A 144 -2.77 -3.93 -5.91
C GLN A 144 -4.05 -4.53 -5.29
N GLU A 145 -4.50 -4.01 -4.13
CA GLU A 145 -5.76 -4.44 -3.52
C GLU A 145 -6.94 -3.59 -4.00
N ALA A 146 -7.99 -4.25 -4.45
CA ALA A 146 -9.22 -3.58 -4.87
C ALA A 146 -9.98 -3.00 -3.68
N GLN A 147 -10.30 -1.72 -3.73
CA GLN A 147 -11.04 -1.01 -2.68
C GLN A 147 -12.55 -1.15 -2.92
N VAL A 148 -13.06 -2.34 -2.62
CA VAL A 148 -14.46 -2.71 -2.94
C VAL A 148 -15.47 -1.86 -2.15
N GLU A 149 -15.11 -1.40 -0.96
CA GLU A 149 -15.99 -0.58 -0.10
C GLU A 149 -16.30 0.79 -0.70
N THR A 150 -15.38 1.34 -1.49
CA THR A 150 -15.55 2.65 -2.13
C THR A 150 -15.87 2.53 -3.62
N LYS A 151 -16.15 1.32 -4.09
CA LYS A 151 -16.58 1.06 -5.46
C LYS A 151 -17.87 1.83 -5.77
N VAL A 152 -17.87 2.55 -6.88
CA VAL A 152 -19.03 3.33 -7.35
C VAL A 152 -19.61 2.67 -8.59
N THR A 153 -20.90 2.34 -8.54
CA THR A 153 -21.66 1.75 -9.66
C THR A 153 -22.83 2.63 -10.09
N ASP A 154 -23.12 3.69 -9.33
CA ASP A 154 -24.20 4.61 -9.61
C ASP A 154 -23.76 5.67 -10.63
N ALA A 155 -24.26 5.58 -11.85
CA ALA A 155 -23.98 6.51 -12.92
C ALA A 155 -24.37 7.97 -12.61
N ARG A 156 -25.39 8.18 -11.78
CA ARG A 156 -25.81 9.53 -11.37
C ARG A 156 -24.76 10.18 -10.47
N LYS A 157 -24.17 9.40 -9.57
CA LYS A 157 -23.06 9.86 -8.73
C LYS A 157 -21.85 10.17 -9.58
N MET A 158 -21.55 9.35 -10.58
CA MET A 158 -20.43 9.56 -11.50
C MET A 158 -20.61 10.78 -12.41
N ALA A 159 -21.84 11.18 -12.68
CA ALA A 159 -22.15 12.43 -13.41
C ALA A 159 -22.03 13.69 -12.54
N ASN A 160 -21.88 13.53 -11.22
CA ASN A 160 -21.74 14.65 -10.30
C ASN A 160 -20.25 14.97 -10.07
N ARG A 161 -19.81 16.12 -10.58
CA ARG A 161 -18.42 16.58 -10.50
C ARG A 161 -17.92 16.66 -9.04
N GLN A 162 -18.70 17.23 -8.14
CA GLN A 162 -18.32 17.38 -6.73
C GLN A 162 -18.11 16.03 -6.06
N PHE A 163 -19.00 15.08 -6.32
CA PHE A 163 -18.88 13.72 -5.81
C PHE A 163 -17.59 13.05 -6.30
N LEU A 164 -17.28 13.18 -7.59
CA LEU A 164 -16.05 12.60 -8.16
C LEU A 164 -14.79 13.23 -7.57
N GLU A 165 -14.76 14.56 -7.42
CA GLU A 165 -13.63 15.25 -6.79
C GLU A 165 -13.39 14.77 -5.36
N GLU A 166 -14.45 14.65 -4.56
CA GLU A 166 -14.33 14.18 -3.18
C GLU A 166 -13.93 12.72 -3.10
N TRP A 167 -14.50 11.86 -3.96
CA TRP A 167 -14.13 10.46 -4.05
C TRP A 167 -12.66 10.31 -4.45
N MET A 168 -12.18 11.00 -5.47
CA MET A 168 -10.79 10.96 -5.92
C MET A 168 -9.81 11.43 -4.84
N ARG A 169 -10.14 12.52 -4.12
CA ARG A 169 -9.32 12.98 -2.98
C ARG A 169 -9.31 11.97 -1.84
N THR A 170 -10.43 11.31 -1.61
CA THR A 170 -10.53 10.27 -0.57
C THR A 170 -9.65 9.07 -0.92
N GLU A 171 -9.66 8.63 -2.16
CA GLU A 171 -8.80 7.55 -2.62
C GLU A 171 -7.32 7.97 -2.59
N ALA A 172 -6.97 9.18 -3.04
CA ALA A 172 -5.61 9.71 -2.99
C ALA A 172 -5.02 9.73 -1.58
N ARG A 173 -5.84 10.01 -0.56
CA ARG A 173 -5.40 10.02 0.86
C ARG A 173 -5.06 8.63 1.40
N ARG A 174 -5.62 7.55 0.86
CA ARG A 174 -5.37 6.18 1.33
C ARG A 174 -3.90 5.85 1.31
N HIS A 175 -3.26 6.09 0.21
CA HIS A 175 -1.83 5.75 0.02
C HIS A 175 -0.88 6.65 0.82
N GLY A 176 -1.32 7.89 1.15
CA GLY A 176 -0.57 8.80 2.02
C GLY A 176 -0.48 8.35 3.47
N ASN A 177 -1.40 7.52 3.94
CA ASN A 177 -1.57 7.17 5.36
C ASN A 177 -0.88 5.86 5.77
N ARG A 178 -0.36 5.08 4.84
CA ARG A 178 0.32 3.79 5.12
C ARG A 178 1.71 3.92 5.74
N GLY A 179 2.26 5.14 5.81
CA GLY A 179 3.55 5.44 6.45
C GLY A 179 3.46 5.92 7.90
N GLY A 180 2.26 6.12 8.44
CA GLY A 180 2.02 6.52 9.82
C GLY A 180 1.27 5.41 10.55
N GLY A 181 1.99 4.63 11.34
CA GLY A 181 1.45 3.51 12.11
C GLY A 181 0.16 3.85 12.86
N GLY A 182 -0.77 2.94 12.77
CA GLY A 182 -1.93 2.70 13.59
C GLY A 182 -2.32 3.74 14.64
N GLY A 183 -3.19 4.66 14.31
CA GLY A 183 -3.63 5.53 15.38
C GLY A 183 -4.68 6.55 15.01
N ASN A 184 -5.81 6.17 14.42
CA ASN A 184 -7.02 7.02 14.56
C ASN A 184 -8.32 6.31 14.16
N PHE A 185 -8.27 5.02 13.84
CA PHE A 185 -9.50 4.29 13.55
C PHE A 185 -10.38 4.09 14.80
N LEU A 186 -9.77 4.03 15.98
CA LEU A 186 -10.49 3.78 17.23
C LEU A 186 -10.99 5.04 17.94
N SER A 187 -10.49 6.24 17.61
CA SER A 187 -10.90 7.46 18.28
C SER A 187 -12.32 7.93 17.94
N ASN A 188 -12.84 7.53 16.79
CA ASN A 188 -14.21 7.87 16.39
C ASN A 188 -15.29 6.95 16.97
N PHE A 189 -14.91 5.79 17.50
CA PHE A 189 -15.86 4.85 18.11
C PHE A 189 -16.09 5.08 19.61
N PHE A 190 -15.17 5.75 20.31
CA PHE A 190 -15.27 5.95 21.76
C PHE A 190 -15.55 7.38 22.22
N GLY A 191 -15.85 8.29 21.31
CA GLY A 191 -16.07 9.70 21.62
C GLY A 191 -17.48 10.21 21.41
N LYS A 192 -18.50 9.66 22.07
CA LYS A 192 -19.70 10.38 22.50
C LYS A 192 -20.54 9.55 23.46
N SER A 193 -20.14 9.60 24.73
CA SER A 193 -21.09 9.37 25.82
C SER A 193 -21.17 10.68 26.61
N LYS A 194 -22.26 11.39 26.41
CA LYS A 194 -22.78 12.37 27.35
C LYS A 194 -24.26 12.51 27.11
#